data_b2026eef26a3b909d3ac939212e3e95a
#
_entry.id   b2026eef26a3b909d3ac939212e3e95a
#
_cell.length_a   1.000
_cell.length_b   1.000
_cell.length_c   1.000
_cell.angle_alpha   90.00
_cell.angle_beta   90.00
_cell.angle_gamma   90.00
#
_symmetry.space_group_name_H-M   'P 1'
#
loop_
_entity.id
_entity.type
_entity.pdbx_description
1 polymer ?
#
loop_
_entity_poly.entity_id
_entity_poly.type
_entity_poly.pdbx_seq_one_letter_code
_entity_poly.pdbx_strand_id
1 'polypeptide(L)'
;MMDVRSLGLPVRRWVPDWLAVAALFIVILPVLMVNGAYTGSMLEVSNTLGTNTEDITMAYYAASAGMAIGYPIVPKVLSAFPAKPLLLADLVLQFFLSWICARSQNADILIVASFVIGFLKGFMMLWFIRIVKFIFSPKDVRSEFYSYFYPLVFGFGQLSMVLTAELAYHYDWKYMYYFEMALMLLSVLTVIICFRQDKDRTGLPIEELHLREMLVAAVGVLMLMYVADYGKMLDWMASFKIRAYLVIGPILIAFFIWLQAHAEKPFVNLAPLYQPKAIVGYLYMMLVMFFSTSTTLLTN
;
A
#
# COMPACT_ATOMS: atom_id res chain seq x y z
N MET A 1 -15.90 30.02 1.58
CA MET A 1 -16.30 28.63 1.33
C MET A 1 -15.58 28.23 0.05
N MET A 2 -14.69 27.24 0.14
CA MET A 2 -13.88 26.83 -1.02
C MET A 2 -14.80 26.13 -2.02
N ASP A 3 -14.85 26.62 -3.25
CA ASP A 3 -15.56 25.91 -4.33
C ASP A 3 -14.73 24.69 -4.73
N VAL A 4 -15.05 23.53 -4.12
CA VAL A 4 -14.38 22.26 -4.34
C VAL A 4 -14.45 21.81 -5.80
N ARG A 5 -15.41 22.35 -6.55
CA ARG A 5 -15.56 22.08 -8.00
C ARG A 5 -14.50 22.76 -8.85
N SER A 6 -14.00 23.92 -8.41
CA SER A 6 -12.89 24.62 -9.08
C SER A 6 -11.58 23.82 -9.00
N LEU A 7 -11.48 22.87 -8.07
CA LEU A 7 -10.33 21.98 -7.87
C LEU A 7 -10.30 20.76 -8.80
N GLY A 8 -11.27 20.64 -9.73
CA GLY A 8 -11.28 19.54 -10.71
C GLY A 8 -11.58 18.16 -10.15
N LEU A 9 -12.24 18.07 -8.99
CA LEU A 9 -12.65 16.81 -8.41
C LEU A 9 -13.63 16.05 -9.33
N PRO A 10 -13.44 14.73 -9.49
CA PRO A 10 -14.31 13.90 -10.33
C PRO A 10 -15.64 13.56 -9.65
N VAL A 11 -16.34 14.57 -9.13
CA VAL A 11 -17.60 14.42 -8.38
C VAL A 11 -18.77 14.91 -9.22
N ARG A 12 -19.94 14.30 -9.03
CA ARG A 12 -21.18 14.69 -9.74
C ARG A 12 -21.67 16.07 -9.30
N ARG A 13 -22.32 16.80 -10.20
CA ARG A 13 -22.76 18.19 -9.98
C ARG A 13 -23.77 18.39 -8.84
N TRP A 14 -24.54 17.37 -8.49
CA TRP A 14 -25.56 17.45 -7.43
C TRP A 14 -24.96 17.27 -6.00
N VAL A 15 -23.73 16.78 -5.90
CA VAL A 15 -23.06 16.54 -4.61
C VAL A 15 -22.56 17.88 -4.06
N PRO A 16 -22.97 18.27 -2.85
CA PRO A 16 -22.47 19.50 -2.21
C PRO A 16 -21.00 19.34 -1.80
N ASP A 17 -20.26 20.45 -1.68
CA ASP A 17 -18.82 20.45 -1.47
C ASP A 17 -18.37 19.70 -0.21
N TRP A 18 -19.10 19.84 0.90
CA TRP A 18 -18.78 19.10 2.13
C TRP A 18 -18.93 17.58 1.96
N LEU A 19 -19.95 17.14 1.21
CA LEU A 19 -20.17 15.73 0.92
C LEU A 19 -19.13 15.20 -0.07
N ALA A 20 -18.64 16.03 -0.99
CA ALA A 20 -17.56 15.66 -1.91
C ALA A 20 -16.25 15.38 -1.16
N VAL A 21 -15.92 16.21 -0.18
CA VAL A 21 -14.75 16.00 0.70
C VAL A 21 -14.95 14.75 1.55
N ALA A 22 -16.12 14.59 2.18
CA ALA A 22 -16.44 13.39 2.96
C ALA A 22 -16.37 12.11 2.11
N ALA A 23 -16.88 12.14 0.87
CA ALA A 23 -16.82 11.01 -0.07
C ALA A 23 -15.37 10.62 -0.40
N LEU A 24 -14.46 11.58 -0.58
CA LEU A 24 -13.04 11.31 -0.79
C LEU A 24 -12.41 10.60 0.42
N PHE A 25 -12.70 11.08 1.63
CA PHE A 25 -12.21 10.44 2.85
C PHE A 25 -12.77 9.04 3.03
N ILE A 26 -14.05 8.81 2.77
CA ILE A 26 -14.66 7.47 2.84
C ILE A 26 -13.97 6.50 1.87
N VAL A 27 -13.69 6.95 0.65
CA VAL A 27 -13.05 6.08 -0.37
C VAL A 27 -11.63 5.68 0.03
N ILE A 28 -10.89 6.52 0.74
CA ILE A 28 -9.52 6.22 1.16
C ILE A 28 -9.45 5.47 2.51
N LEU A 29 -10.53 5.44 3.30
CA LEU A 29 -10.54 4.76 4.61
C LEU A 29 -9.97 3.35 4.57
N PRO A 30 -10.33 2.46 3.61
CA PRO A 30 -9.74 1.12 3.54
C PRO A 30 -8.21 1.14 3.48
N VAL A 31 -7.63 2.07 2.70
CA VAL A 31 -6.17 2.17 2.57
C VAL A 31 -5.50 2.71 3.83
N LEU A 32 -6.10 3.74 4.46
CA LEU A 32 -5.54 4.36 5.66
C LEU A 32 -5.63 3.44 6.88
N MET A 33 -6.71 2.67 7.00
CA MET A 33 -6.97 1.88 8.21
C MET A 33 -6.30 0.51 8.21
N VAL A 34 -6.03 -0.08 7.06
CA VAL A 34 -5.51 -1.46 7.01
C VAL A 34 -4.00 -1.56 7.19
N ASN A 35 -3.24 -0.50 7.06
CA ASN A 35 -1.78 -0.54 7.24
C ASN A 35 -1.34 -1.03 8.63
N GLY A 36 -2.19 -0.97 9.64
CA GLY A 36 -1.93 -1.46 10.99
C GLY A 36 -2.63 -2.78 11.37
N ALA A 37 -3.45 -3.33 10.47
CA ALA A 37 -4.33 -4.44 10.79
C ALA A 37 -3.61 -5.70 11.32
N TYR A 38 -2.47 -6.03 10.73
CA TYR A 38 -1.72 -7.21 11.15
C TYR A 38 -0.88 -6.98 12.41
N THR A 39 -0.38 -5.78 12.63
CA THR A 39 0.52 -5.50 13.76
C THR A 39 -0.17 -5.58 15.12
N GLY A 40 -1.45 -5.24 15.18
CA GLY A 40 -2.24 -5.30 16.42
C GLY A 40 -2.77 -6.68 16.81
N SER A 41 -2.70 -7.68 15.92
CA SER A 41 -3.32 -9.00 16.12
C SER A 41 -2.47 -10.18 15.61
N MET A 42 -1.15 -9.98 15.46
CA MET A 42 -0.25 -11.02 14.92
C MET A 42 -0.28 -12.32 15.73
N LEU A 43 -0.27 -12.20 17.06
CA LEU A 43 -0.24 -13.35 17.96
C LEU A 43 -1.56 -14.15 17.89
N GLU A 44 -2.69 -13.48 17.89
CA GLU A 44 -4.02 -14.10 17.78
C GLU A 44 -4.17 -14.83 16.45
N VAL A 45 -3.74 -14.21 15.37
CA VAL A 45 -3.79 -14.79 14.02
C VAL A 45 -2.89 -16.03 13.95
N SER A 46 -1.63 -15.95 14.40
CA SER A 46 -0.69 -17.08 14.39
C SER A 46 -1.17 -18.25 15.23
N ASN A 47 -1.68 -17.97 16.44
CA ASN A 47 -2.22 -19.00 17.33
C ASN A 47 -3.44 -19.70 16.74
N THR A 48 -4.35 -18.95 16.10
CA THR A 48 -5.56 -19.52 15.51
C THR A 48 -5.28 -20.34 14.25
N LEU A 49 -4.31 -19.90 13.45
CA LEU A 49 -3.90 -20.63 12.24
C LEU A 49 -2.93 -21.78 12.55
N GLY A 50 -2.35 -21.84 13.74
CA GLY A 50 -1.30 -22.81 14.09
C GLY A 50 -0.03 -22.59 13.27
N THR A 51 0.26 -21.35 12.87
CA THR A 51 1.44 -20.93 12.11
C THR A 51 2.38 -20.13 12.99
N ASN A 52 3.58 -19.85 12.48
CA ASN A 52 4.53 -19.01 13.18
C ASN A 52 4.16 -17.53 13.06
N THR A 53 4.57 -16.72 14.01
CA THR A 53 4.39 -15.25 13.97
C THR A 53 5.08 -14.64 12.75
N GLU A 54 6.20 -15.23 12.34
CA GLU A 54 6.97 -14.85 11.14
C GLU A 54 6.14 -14.96 9.88
N ASP A 55 5.26 -15.95 9.76
CA ASP A 55 4.38 -16.08 8.58
C ASP A 55 3.41 -14.90 8.46
N ILE A 56 2.88 -14.42 9.58
CA ILE A 56 1.97 -13.26 9.62
C ILE A 56 2.74 -11.95 9.40
N THR A 57 3.93 -11.84 9.98
CA THR A 57 4.83 -10.70 9.77
C THR A 57 5.24 -10.62 8.29
N MET A 58 5.53 -11.76 7.66
CA MET A 58 5.84 -11.81 6.23
C MET A 58 4.66 -11.35 5.36
N ALA A 59 3.41 -11.68 5.74
CA ALA A 59 2.23 -11.17 5.04
C ALA A 59 2.14 -9.63 5.10
N TYR A 60 2.43 -9.03 6.26
CA TYR A 60 2.53 -7.57 6.43
C TYR A 60 3.65 -6.96 5.56
N TYR A 61 4.83 -7.56 5.56
CA TYR A 61 5.95 -7.12 4.72
C TYR A 61 5.63 -7.27 3.23
N ALA A 62 4.96 -8.35 2.84
CA ALA A 62 4.52 -8.57 1.48
C ALA A 62 3.56 -7.48 1.00
N ALA A 63 2.60 -7.05 1.84
CA ALA A 63 1.72 -5.92 1.53
C ALA A 63 2.49 -4.61 1.35
N SER A 64 3.46 -4.35 2.22
CA SER A 64 4.32 -3.15 2.13
C SER A 64 5.18 -3.16 0.87
N ALA A 65 5.75 -4.32 0.49
CA ALA A 65 6.51 -4.51 -0.75
C ALA A 65 5.62 -4.31 -1.98
N GLY A 66 4.41 -4.87 -1.98
CA GLY A 66 3.44 -4.69 -3.05
C GLY A 66 3.12 -3.22 -3.29
N MET A 67 2.86 -2.48 -2.22
CA MET A 67 2.60 -1.04 -2.28
C MET A 67 3.80 -0.26 -2.85
N ALA A 68 5.01 -0.53 -2.35
CA ALA A 68 6.22 0.15 -2.81
C ALA A 68 6.50 -0.08 -4.29
N ILE A 69 6.30 -1.30 -4.79
CA ILE A 69 6.50 -1.68 -6.18
C ILE A 69 5.38 -1.12 -7.08
N GLY A 70 4.17 -0.98 -6.55
CA GLY A 70 3.04 -0.39 -7.26
C GLY A 70 3.21 1.10 -7.54
N TYR A 71 3.79 1.86 -6.62
CA TYR A 71 3.86 3.32 -6.70
C TYR A 71 4.36 3.90 -8.01
N PRO A 72 5.45 3.43 -8.63
CA PRO A 72 5.93 3.99 -9.90
C PRO A 72 4.99 3.78 -11.09
N ILE A 73 4.12 2.76 -11.05
CA ILE A 73 3.18 2.44 -12.14
C ILE A 73 1.98 3.38 -12.11
N VAL A 74 1.52 3.70 -10.92
CA VAL A 74 0.24 4.39 -10.70
C VAL A 74 0.09 5.68 -11.52
N PRO A 75 1.07 6.59 -11.61
CA PRO A 75 0.93 7.80 -12.43
C PRO A 75 0.65 7.52 -13.90
N LYS A 76 1.27 6.47 -14.46
CA LYS A 76 1.08 6.06 -15.86
C LYS A 76 -0.34 5.51 -16.06
N VAL A 77 -0.77 4.60 -15.19
CA VAL A 77 -2.12 4.00 -15.25
C VAL A 77 -3.19 5.06 -15.07
N LEU A 78 -3.05 5.99 -14.11
CA LEU A 78 -3.98 7.09 -13.88
C LEU A 78 -4.07 8.07 -15.03
N SER A 79 -3.01 8.22 -15.83
CA SER A 79 -3.03 9.08 -17.01
C SER A 79 -3.73 8.43 -18.20
N ALA A 80 -3.73 7.10 -18.28
CA ALA A 80 -4.20 6.32 -19.41
C ALA A 80 -5.66 5.86 -19.30
N PHE A 81 -6.12 5.58 -18.08
CA PHE A 81 -7.45 5.02 -17.86
C PHE A 81 -8.34 5.99 -17.06
N PRO A 82 -9.66 5.93 -17.25
CA PRO A 82 -10.59 6.74 -16.47
C PRO A 82 -10.58 6.31 -15.00
N ALA A 83 -10.56 7.30 -14.08
CA ALA A 83 -10.36 7.05 -12.66
C ALA A 83 -11.48 6.22 -12.01
N LYS A 84 -12.74 6.48 -12.35
CA LYS A 84 -13.89 5.81 -11.71
C LYS A 84 -13.91 4.29 -11.92
N PRO A 85 -13.83 3.73 -13.15
CA PRO A 85 -13.79 2.28 -13.33
C PRO A 85 -12.56 1.63 -12.72
N LEU A 86 -11.39 2.31 -12.73
CA LEU A 86 -10.19 1.83 -12.07
C LEU A 86 -10.37 1.71 -10.56
N LEU A 87 -10.92 2.72 -9.91
CA LEU A 87 -11.21 2.69 -8.48
C LEU A 87 -12.21 1.60 -8.10
N LEU A 88 -13.26 1.42 -8.92
CA LEU A 88 -14.23 0.36 -8.68
C LEU A 88 -13.60 -1.02 -8.85
N ALA A 89 -12.81 -1.23 -9.90
CA ALA A 89 -12.11 -2.49 -10.12
C ALA A 89 -11.12 -2.80 -8.98
N ASP A 90 -10.37 -1.78 -8.53
CA ASP A 90 -9.43 -1.87 -7.43
C ASP A 90 -10.11 -2.26 -6.12
N LEU A 91 -11.16 -1.55 -5.72
CA LEU A 91 -11.93 -1.84 -4.50
C LEU A 91 -12.58 -3.22 -4.52
N VAL A 92 -13.18 -3.61 -5.65
CA VAL A 92 -13.82 -4.92 -5.81
C VAL A 92 -12.78 -6.04 -5.75
N LEU A 93 -11.62 -5.86 -6.38
CA LEU A 93 -10.55 -6.85 -6.34
C LEU A 93 -9.97 -6.98 -4.92
N GLN A 94 -9.73 -5.87 -4.21
CA GLN A 94 -9.30 -5.89 -2.81
C GLN A 94 -10.34 -6.57 -1.91
N PHE A 95 -11.64 -6.33 -2.13
CA PHE A 95 -12.72 -6.99 -1.40
C PHE A 95 -12.64 -8.52 -1.53
N PHE A 96 -12.50 -9.03 -2.76
CA PHE A 96 -12.37 -10.47 -2.98
C PHE A 96 -11.10 -11.06 -2.40
N LEU A 97 -9.97 -10.35 -2.48
CA LEU A 97 -8.73 -10.79 -1.87
C LEU A 97 -8.82 -10.82 -0.34
N SER A 98 -9.44 -9.81 0.28
CA SER A 98 -9.70 -9.80 1.73
C SER A 98 -10.64 -10.94 2.15
N TRP A 99 -11.62 -11.27 1.31
CA TRP A 99 -12.48 -12.44 1.54
C TRP A 99 -11.71 -13.76 1.45
N ILE A 100 -10.79 -13.91 0.50
CA ILE A 100 -9.90 -15.06 0.40
C ILE A 100 -9.02 -15.15 1.65
N CYS A 101 -8.43 -14.04 2.11
CA CYS A 101 -7.63 -13.99 3.33
C CYS A 101 -8.44 -14.44 4.56
N ALA A 102 -9.67 -13.94 4.73
CA ALA A 102 -10.54 -14.32 5.85
C ALA A 102 -10.93 -15.80 5.86
N ARG A 103 -10.95 -16.46 4.70
CA ARG A 103 -11.26 -17.89 4.54
C ARG A 103 -10.04 -18.79 4.53
N SER A 104 -8.87 -18.25 4.29
CA SER A 104 -7.64 -19.03 4.18
C SER A 104 -7.20 -19.57 5.55
N GLN A 105 -6.70 -20.81 5.52
CA GLN A 105 -5.98 -21.44 6.64
C GLN A 105 -4.49 -21.65 6.30
N ASN A 106 -4.04 -21.13 5.17
CA ASN A 106 -2.67 -21.28 4.67
C ASN A 106 -1.97 -19.92 4.65
N ALA A 107 -0.85 -19.81 5.36
CA ALA A 107 -0.05 -18.60 5.43
C ALA A 107 0.50 -18.16 4.07
N ASP A 108 0.86 -19.07 3.17
CA ASP A 108 1.36 -18.73 1.84
C ASP A 108 0.30 -17.95 1.02
N ILE A 109 -0.97 -18.36 1.15
CA ILE A 109 -2.08 -17.65 0.49
C ILE A 109 -2.23 -16.24 1.07
N LEU A 110 -2.11 -16.10 2.39
CA LEU A 110 -2.14 -14.79 3.05
C LEU A 110 -1.00 -13.90 2.56
N ILE A 111 0.22 -14.42 2.44
CA ILE A 111 1.39 -13.67 1.97
C ILE A 111 1.17 -13.18 0.53
N VAL A 112 0.77 -14.08 -0.38
CA VAL A 112 0.55 -13.72 -1.79
C VAL A 112 -0.62 -12.74 -1.94
N ALA A 113 -1.74 -13.00 -1.29
CA ALA A 113 -2.90 -12.12 -1.33
C ALA A 113 -2.58 -10.73 -0.75
N SER A 114 -1.84 -10.67 0.37
CA SER A 114 -1.39 -9.43 0.98
C SER A 114 -0.48 -8.62 0.06
N PHE A 115 0.43 -9.26 -0.67
CA PHE A 115 1.25 -8.58 -1.67
C PHE A 115 0.39 -7.90 -2.74
N VAL A 116 -0.62 -8.60 -3.28
CA VAL A 116 -1.52 -8.04 -4.31
C VAL A 116 -2.40 -6.93 -3.71
N ILE A 117 -2.93 -7.12 -2.51
CA ILE A 117 -3.69 -6.08 -1.79
C ILE A 117 -2.83 -4.83 -1.61
N GLY A 118 -1.58 -5.00 -1.16
CA GLY A 118 -0.65 -3.88 -1.00
C GLY A 118 -0.39 -3.12 -2.31
N PHE A 119 -0.20 -3.84 -3.42
CA PHE A 119 -0.05 -3.25 -4.75
C PHE A 119 -1.27 -2.38 -5.13
N LEU A 120 -2.47 -2.91 -4.92
CA LEU A 120 -3.73 -2.21 -5.18
C LEU A 120 -3.91 -0.99 -4.24
N LYS A 121 -3.59 -1.13 -2.97
CA LYS A 121 -3.61 0.00 -2.01
C LYS A 121 -2.66 1.13 -2.41
N GLY A 122 -1.49 0.80 -2.95
CA GLY A 122 -0.57 1.78 -3.50
C GLY A 122 -1.21 2.63 -4.60
N PHE A 123 -2.04 2.02 -5.44
CA PHE A 123 -2.81 2.70 -6.47
C PHE A 123 -3.80 3.72 -5.88
N MET A 124 -4.65 3.28 -4.95
CA MET A 124 -5.61 4.17 -4.28
C MET A 124 -4.93 5.31 -3.53
N MET A 125 -3.84 5.03 -2.85
CA MET A 125 -3.11 6.02 -2.06
C MET A 125 -2.58 7.16 -2.92
N LEU A 126 -1.93 6.86 -4.05
CA LEU A 126 -1.41 7.89 -4.95
C LEU A 126 -2.52 8.66 -5.66
N TRP A 127 -3.63 7.99 -6.01
CA TRP A 127 -4.79 8.66 -6.54
C TRP A 127 -5.36 9.68 -5.54
N PHE A 128 -5.49 9.28 -4.28
CA PHE A 128 -5.94 10.15 -3.19
C PHE A 128 -4.99 11.34 -2.98
N ILE A 129 -3.68 11.09 -2.87
CA ILE A 129 -2.67 12.15 -2.73
C ILE A 129 -2.80 13.17 -3.86
N ARG A 130 -2.96 12.72 -5.11
CA ARG A 130 -3.09 13.60 -6.27
C ARG A 130 -4.29 14.55 -6.16
N ILE A 131 -5.41 14.07 -5.63
CA ILE A 131 -6.64 14.87 -5.51
C ILE A 131 -6.61 15.75 -4.27
N VAL A 132 -6.26 15.17 -3.12
CA VAL A 132 -6.33 15.85 -1.83
C VAL A 132 -5.24 16.92 -1.68
N LYS A 133 -4.16 16.82 -2.45
CA LYS A 133 -3.12 17.84 -2.49
C LYS A 133 -3.68 19.25 -2.72
N PHE A 134 -4.64 19.41 -3.61
CA PHE A 134 -5.28 20.70 -3.89
C PHE A 134 -6.20 21.18 -2.76
N ILE A 135 -6.74 20.26 -1.94
CA ILE A 135 -7.59 20.59 -0.79
C ILE A 135 -6.72 21.09 0.38
N PHE A 136 -5.65 20.37 0.69
CA PHE A 136 -4.77 20.69 1.83
C PHE A 136 -3.75 21.79 1.53
N SER A 137 -3.39 22.00 0.27
CA SER A 137 -2.47 23.05 -0.13
C SER A 137 -2.92 23.71 -1.43
N PRO A 138 -3.85 24.67 -1.36
CA PRO A 138 -4.33 25.40 -2.54
C PRO A 138 -3.23 26.18 -3.28
N LYS A 139 -2.17 26.54 -2.56
CA LYS A 139 -0.99 27.26 -3.10
C LYS A 139 0.11 26.33 -3.60
N ASP A 140 -0.13 25.03 -3.67
CA ASP A 140 0.84 24.00 -4.08
C ASP A 140 2.14 23.97 -3.25
N VAL A 141 2.06 24.35 -1.97
CA VAL A 141 3.18 24.31 -1.04
C VAL A 141 3.31 22.90 -0.44
N ARG A 142 4.36 22.17 -0.82
CA ARG A 142 4.56 20.77 -0.41
C ARG A 142 4.61 20.58 1.10
N SER A 143 5.28 21.47 1.83
CA SER A 143 5.38 21.39 3.30
C SER A 143 4.02 21.52 3.98
N GLU A 144 3.16 22.40 3.50
CA GLU A 144 1.79 22.58 4.00
C GLU A 144 0.95 21.31 3.80
N PHE A 145 1.01 20.73 2.60
CA PHE A 145 0.34 19.46 2.30
C PHE A 145 0.76 18.34 3.27
N TYR A 146 2.06 18.11 3.43
CA TYR A 146 2.55 17.01 4.25
C TYR A 146 2.31 17.23 5.75
N SER A 147 2.20 18.47 6.23
CA SER A 147 1.86 18.77 7.63
C SER A 147 0.46 18.31 8.03
N TYR A 148 -0.49 18.25 7.10
CA TYR A 148 -1.83 17.70 7.32
C TYR A 148 -1.92 16.21 6.97
N PHE A 149 -1.24 15.80 5.90
CA PHE A 149 -1.34 14.45 5.36
C PHE A 149 -0.72 13.39 6.29
N TYR A 150 0.48 13.62 6.81
CA TYR A 150 1.14 12.64 7.69
C TYR A 150 0.39 12.40 9.00
N PRO A 151 -0.05 13.42 9.77
CA PRO A 151 -0.85 13.17 10.97
C PRO A 151 -2.13 12.39 10.68
N LEU A 152 -2.78 12.64 9.54
CA LEU A 152 -3.96 11.91 9.11
C LEU A 152 -3.64 10.43 8.87
N VAL A 153 -2.61 10.13 8.08
CA VAL A 153 -2.21 8.74 7.77
C VAL A 153 -1.80 7.98 9.03
N PHE A 154 -0.96 8.59 9.88
CA PHE A 154 -0.55 7.97 11.13
C PHE A 154 -1.69 7.82 12.12
N GLY A 155 -2.56 8.82 12.24
CA GLY A 155 -3.72 8.78 13.14
C GLY A 155 -4.69 7.65 12.76
N PHE A 156 -5.05 7.54 11.49
CA PHE A 156 -5.91 6.45 11.02
C PHE A 156 -5.23 5.09 11.09
N GLY A 157 -3.91 5.02 10.87
CA GLY A 157 -3.14 3.78 11.04
C GLY A 157 -3.17 3.29 12.48
N GLN A 158 -2.95 4.16 13.47
CA GLN A 158 -3.02 3.81 14.90
C GLN A 158 -4.45 3.46 15.32
N LEU A 159 -5.45 4.21 14.87
CA LEU A 159 -6.86 3.89 15.13
C LEU A 159 -7.23 2.51 14.58
N SER A 160 -6.78 2.19 13.38
CA SER A 160 -6.99 0.87 12.78
C SER A 160 -6.35 -0.24 13.61
N MET A 161 -5.11 -0.04 14.07
CA MET A 161 -4.42 -1.01 14.91
C MET A 161 -5.21 -1.33 16.18
N VAL A 162 -5.70 -0.31 16.87
CA VAL A 162 -6.53 -0.50 18.09
C VAL A 162 -7.84 -1.20 17.77
N LEU A 163 -8.57 -0.75 16.73
CA LEU A 163 -9.86 -1.34 16.37
C LEU A 163 -9.73 -2.80 15.93
N THR A 164 -8.69 -3.14 15.17
CA THR A 164 -8.48 -4.51 14.71
C THR A 164 -7.99 -5.42 15.82
N ALA A 165 -7.17 -4.93 16.76
CA ALA A 165 -6.79 -5.67 17.96
C ALA A 165 -8.00 -5.98 18.83
N GLU A 166 -8.89 -5.01 19.09
CA GLU A 166 -10.14 -5.20 19.84
C GLU A 166 -11.06 -6.22 19.16
N LEU A 167 -11.19 -6.15 17.83
CA LEU A 167 -11.99 -7.11 17.07
C LEU A 167 -11.42 -8.53 17.15
N ALA A 168 -10.09 -8.69 17.04
CA ALA A 168 -9.43 -9.97 17.15
C ALA A 168 -9.52 -10.56 18.58
N TYR A 169 -9.38 -9.71 19.61
CA TYR A 169 -9.44 -10.14 21.00
C TYR A 169 -10.85 -10.56 21.44
N HIS A 170 -11.90 -9.82 21.08
CA HIS A 170 -13.27 -10.07 21.54
C HIS A 170 -14.04 -11.08 20.69
N TYR A 171 -13.65 -11.27 19.42
CA TYR A 171 -14.38 -12.14 18.50
C TYR A 171 -13.46 -13.18 17.84
N ASP A 172 -12.87 -12.83 16.69
CA ASP A 172 -11.97 -13.68 15.90
C ASP A 172 -11.15 -12.75 14.99
N TRP A 173 -9.90 -13.11 14.71
CA TRP A 173 -9.03 -12.35 13.80
C TRP A 173 -9.65 -12.11 12.42
N LYS A 174 -10.57 -12.96 11.95
CA LYS A 174 -11.27 -12.79 10.67
C LYS A 174 -12.14 -11.54 10.62
N TYR A 175 -12.60 -11.05 11.79
CA TYR A 175 -13.43 -9.85 11.84
C TYR A 175 -12.70 -8.59 11.39
N MET A 176 -11.37 -8.55 11.46
CA MET A 176 -10.61 -7.45 10.88
C MET A 176 -10.76 -7.38 9.35
N TYR A 177 -10.77 -8.54 8.66
CA TYR A 177 -11.04 -8.57 7.22
C TYR A 177 -12.50 -8.23 6.89
N TYR A 178 -13.45 -8.68 7.70
CA TYR A 178 -14.85 -8.30 7.53
C TYR A 178 -15.08 -6.81 7.73
N PHE A 179 -14.37 -6.20 8.67
CA PHE A 179 -14.34 -4.76 8.86
C PHE A 179 -13.78 -4.03 7.64
N GLU A 180 -12.64 -4.48 7.10
CA GLU A 180 -12.10 -3.97 5.83
C GLU A 180 -13.10 -4.07 4.68
N MET A 181 -13.70 -5.25 4.51
CA MET A 181 -14.69 -5.50 3.47
C MET A 181 -15.89 -4.57 3.59
N ALA A 182 -16.35 -4.28 4.82
CA ALA A 182 -17.41 -3.31 5.06
C ALA A 182 -17.01 -1.89 4.63
N LEU A 183 -15.78 -1.46 4.95
CA LEU A 183 -15.25 -0.18 4.48
C LEU A 183 -15.11 -0.12 2.96
N MET A 184 -14.68 -1.22 2.33
CA MET A 184 -14.59 -1.30 0.87
C MET A 184 -15.96 -1.22 0.20
N LEU A 185 -16.99 -1.89 0.74
CA LEU A 185 -18.36 -1.78 0.26
C LEU A 185 -18.90 -0.36 0.38
N LEU A 186 -18.68 0.29 1.52
CA LEU A 186 -19.04 1.68 1.71
C LEU A 186 -18.34 2.59 0.69
N SER A 187 -17.07 2.33 0.41
CA SER A 187 -16.28 3.05 -0.59
C SER A 187 -16.81 2.82 -2.01
N VAL A 188 -17.14 1.57 -2.38
CA VAL A 188 -17.75 1.24 -3.68
C VAL A 188 -19.07 1.99 -3.86
N LEU A 189 -19.96 1.96 -2.87
CA LEU A 189 -21.24 2.68 -2.90
C LEU A 189 -21.01 4.19 -3.07
N THR A 190 -20.05 4.74 -2.34
CA THR A 190 -19.69 6.16 -2.42
C THR A 190 -19.17 6.53 -3.82
N VAL A 191 -18.31 5.70 -4.42
CA VAL A 191 -17.79 5.92 -5.78
C VAL A 191 -18.92 5.83 -6.82
N ILE A 192 -19.81 4.88 -6.70
CA ILE A 192 -20.95 4.72 -7.63
C ILE A 192 -21.86 5.95 -7.57
N ILE A 193 -22.19 6.41 -6.36
CA ILE A 193 -23.18 7.47 -6.14
C ILE A 193 -22.58 8.86 -6.41
N CYS A 194 -21.42 9.16 -5.80
CA CYS A 194 -20.88 10.52 -5.77
C CYS A 194 -19.96 10.85 -6.94
N PHE A 195 -19.24 9.86 -7.52
CA PHE A 195 -18.24 10.12 -8.53
C PHE A 195 -18.80 10.16 -9.94
N ARG A 196 -18.31 11.13 -10.72
CA ARG A 196 -18.62 11.26 -12.15
C ARG A 196 -17.75 10.31 -12.95
N GLN A 197 -18.28 9.83 -14.06
CA GLN A 197 -17.46 9.14 -15.05
C GLN A 197 -16.61 10.14 -15.81
N ASP A 198 -15.29 9.93 -15.81
CA ASP A 198 -14.38 10.71 -16.64
C ASP A 198 -14.58 10.35 -18.13
N LYS A 199 -14.10 11.24 -19.00
CA LYS A 199 -14.05 10.94 -20.44
C LYS A 199 -13.13 9.74 -20.69
N ASP A 200 -13.50 8.92 -21.67
CA ASP A 200 -12.66 7.83 -22.13
C ASP A 200 -11.27 8.36 -22.49
N ARG A 201 -10.25 7.72 -21.94
CA ARG A 201 -8.84 8.02 -22.22
C ARG A 201 -8.29 6.91 -23.10
N THR A 202 -7.33 7.24 -23.92
CA THR A 202 -6.58 6.25 -24.71
C THR A 202 -5.75 5.41 -23.77
N GLY A 203 -6.02 4.11 -23.71
CA GLY A 203 -5.25 3.17 -22.88
C GLY A 203 -3.76 3.19 -23.20
N LEU A 204 -2.94 2.83 -22.20
CA LEU A 204 -1.50 2.64 -22.39
C LEU A 204 -1.22 1.29 -23.02
N PRO A 205 -0.25 1.18 -23.93
CA PRO A 205 0.28 -0.11 -24.32
C PRO A 205 0.91 -0.80 -23.09
N ILE A 206 0.57 -2.10 -22.90
CA ILE A 206 1.02 -2.90 -21.76
C ILE A 206 2.55 -2.93 -21.65
N GLU A 207 3.24 -2.82 -22.76
CA GLU A 207 4.71 -2.79 -22.87
C GLU A 207 5.33 -1.61 -22.12
N GLU A 208 4.64 -0.47 -22.01
CA GLU A 208 5.13 0.70 -21.27
C GLU A 208 5.00 0.54 -19.73
N LEU A 209 4.35 -0.51 -19.26
CA LEU A 209 4.19 -0.78 -17.82
C LEU A 209 5.41 -1.48 -17.20
N HIS A 210 6.37 -1.94 -18.00
CA HIS A 210 7.60 -2.56 -17.50
C HIS A 210 7.38 -3.69 -16.48
N LEU A 211 6.32 -4.51 -16.66
CA LEU A 211 5.88 -5.52 -15.70
C LEU A 211 6.97 -6.55 -15.36
N ARG A 212 7.83 -6.89 -16.34
CA ARG A 212 8.94 -7.83 -16.11
C ARG A 212 9.97 -7.28 -15.14
N GLU A 213 10.33 -6.00 -15.30
CA GLU A 213 11.29 -5.32 -14.44
C GLU A 213 10.73 -5.16 -13.02
N MET A 214 9.43 -4.87 -12.91
CA MET A 214 8.71 -4.88 -11.64
C MET A 214 8.78 -6.20 -10.91
N LEU A 215 8.51 -7.31 -11.62
CA LEU A 215 8.55 -8.65 -11.03
C LEU A 215 9.96 -8.98 -10.51
N VAL A 216 11.01 -8.59 -11.25
CA VAL A 216 12.40 -8.74 -10.79
C VAL A 216 12.64 -8.00 -9.48
N ALA A 217 12.20 -6.73 -9.40
CA ALA A 217 12.31 -5.94 -8.17
C ALA A 217 11.49 -6.54 -7.02
N ALA A 218 10.24 -6.97 -7.31
CA ALA A 218 9.35 -7.59 -6.33
C ALA A 218 9.97 -8.82 -5.69
N VAL A 219 10.44 -9.75 -6.53
CA VAL A 219 11.07 -10.99 -6.06
C VAL A 219 12.32 -10.69 -5.23
N GLY A 220 13.17 -9.77 -5.70
CA GLY A 220 14.38 -9.37 -4.96
C GLY A 220 14.08 -8.80 -3.58
N VAL A 221 13.09 -7.90 -3.49
CA VAL A 221 12.66 -7.30 -2.22
C VAL A 221 12.04 -8.34 -1.29
N LEU A 222 11.14 -9.20 -1.81
CA LEU A 222 10.51 -10.25 -1.01
C LEU A 222 11.53 -11.26 -0.48
N MET A 223 12.55 -11.62 -1.25
CA MET A 223 13.65 -12.48 -0.78
C MET A 223 14.41 -11.85 0.37
N LEU A 224 14.72 -10.55 0.31
CA LEU A 224 15.40 -9.86 1.41
C LEU A 224 14.52 -9.72 2.65
N MET A 225 13.23 -9.44 2.47
CA MET A 225 12.27 -9.42 3.57
C MET A 225 12.15 -10.79 4.23
N TYR A 226 12.13 -11.86 3.44
CA TYR A 226 12.15 -13.23 3.95
C TYR A 226 13.40 -13.52 4.80
N VAL A 227 14.58 -13.08 4.35
CA VAL A 227 15.82 -13.24 5.12
C VAL A 227 15.75 -12.48 6.45
N ALA A 228 15.22 -11.25 6.43
CA ALA A 228 15.09 -10.43 7.64
C ALA A 228 14.13 -11.04 8.66
N ASP A 229 13.03 -11.62 8.20
CA ASP A 229 11.96 -12.17 9.04
C ASP A 229 12.30 -13.57 9.57
N TYR A 230 12.61 -14.51 8.68
CA TYR A 230 12.88 -15.90 9.03
C TYR A 230 14.33 -16.20 9.41
N GLY A 231 15.24 -15.23 9.31
CA GLY A 231 16.67 -15.45 9.54
C GLY A 231 16.95 -16.05 10.91
N LYS A 232 16.34 -15.51 11.97
CA LYS A 232 16.48 -16.01 13.34
C LYS A 232 15.91 -17.42 13.50
N MET A 233 14.74 -17.67 12.98
CA MET A 233 14.05 -18.97 13.08
C MET A 233 14.80 -20.10 12.34
N LEU A 234 15.48 -19.77 11.25
CA LEU A 234 16.23 -20.71 10.40
C LEU A 234 17.75 -20.69 10.64
N ASP A 235 18.21 -20.22 11.80
CA ASP A 235 19.62 -20.14 12.18
C ASP A 235 20.53 -19.43 11.16
N TRP A 236 20.02 -18.37 10.54
CA TRP A 236 20.75 -17.49 9.63
C TRP A 236 21.57 -18.27 8.58
N MET A 237 22.91 -18.24 8.68
CA MET A 237 23.82 -18.81 7.70
C MET A 237 23.84 -20.37 7.71
N ALA A 238 23.22 -21.04 8.68
CA ALA A 238 23.10 -22.49 8.68
C ALA A 238 22.10 -22.96 7.61
N SER A 239 21.04 -22.17 7.36
CA SER A 239 20.03 -22.50 6.36
C SER A 239 20.51 -22.22 4.93
N PHE A 240 20.40 -23.21 4.05
CA PHE A 240 20.68 -23.03 2.62
C PHE A 240 19.73 -21.98 2.00
N LYS A 241 18.44 -21.98 2.39
CA LYS A 241 17.41 -21.08 1.87
C LYS A 241 17.75 -19.61 2.19
N ILE A 242 18.15 -19.34 3.44
CA ILE A 242 18.57 -17.99 3.86
C ILE A 242 19.81 -17.52 3.09
N ARG A 243 20.82 -18.38 2.98
CA ARG A 243 22.04 -18.06 2.20
C ARG A 243 21.73 -17.77 0.73
N ALA A 244 20.88 -18.60 0.11
CA ALA A 244 20.48 -18.40 -1.27
C ALA A 244 19.74 -17.07 -1.48
N TYR A 245 18.78 -16.74 -0.62
CA TYR A 245 18.01 -15.50 -0.72
C TYR A 245 18.85 -14.25 -0.39
N LEU A 246 19.80 -14.37 0.52
CA LEU A 246 20.75 -13.29 0.85
C LEU A 246 21.66 -12.94 -0.33
N VAL A 247 21.96 -13.91 -1.21
CA VAL A 247 22.78 -13.68 -2.40
C VAL A 247 21.91 -13.28 -3.60
N ILE A 248 20.84 -14.01 -3.86
CA ILE A 248 20.00 -13.80 -5.05
C ILE A 248 19.21 -12.49 -4.93
N GLY A 249 18.68 -12.14 -3.75
CA GLY A 249 17.91 -10.92 -3.55
C GLY A 249 18.66 -9.65 -3.96
N PRO A 250 19.86 -9.37 -3.44
CA PRO A 250 20.65 -8.22 -3.86
C PRO A 250 21.04 -8.25 -5.34
N ILE A 251 21.32 -9.43 -5.91
CA ILE A 251 21.62 -9.58 -7.34
C ILE A 251 20.41 -9.15 -8.19
N LEU A 252 19.20 -9.57 -7.83
CA LEU A 252 17.99 -9.17 -8.54
C LEU A 252 17.73 -7.67 -8.43
N ILE A 253 17.96 -7.07 -7.27
CA ILE A 253 17.83 -5.62 -7.09
C ILE A 253 18.89 -4.88 -7.91
N ALA A 254 20.13 -5.32 -7.89
CA ALA A 254 21.20 -4.75 -8.69
C ALA A 254 20.90 -4.87 -10.20
N PHE A 255 20.37 -6.01 -10.62
CA PHE A 255 19.93 -6.24 -12.00
C PHE A 255 18.76 -5.32 -12.40
N PHE A 256 17.78 -5.13 -11.50
CA PHE A 256 16.70 -4.17 -11.71
C PHE A 256 17.25 -2.73 -11.88
N ILE A 257 18.14 -2.29 -10.99
CA ILE A 257 18.78 -0.97 -11.08
C ILE A 257 19.53 -0.82 -12.40
N TRP A 258 20.27 -1.86 -12.82
CA TRP A 258 20.98 -1.86 -14.07
C TRP A 258 20.04 -1.75 -15.29
N LEU A 259 18.91 -2.50 -15.29
CA LEU A 259 17.89 -2.41 -16.33
C LEU A 259 17.32 -0.98 -16.40
N GLN A 260 17.01 -0.36 -15.26
CA GLN A 260 16.47 0.98 -15.22
C GLN A 260 17.48 2.06 -15.67
N ALA A 261 18.77 1.86 -15.37
CA ALA A 261 19.82 2.79 -15.78
C ALA A 261 20.08 2.78 -17.30
N HIS A 262 19.78 1.68 -17.98
CA HIS A 262 20.01 1.51 -19.42
C HIS A 262 18.72 1.59 -20.25
N ALA A 263 17.56 1.75 -19.61
CA ALA A 263 16.29 1.87 -20.31
C ALA A 263 16.16 3.25 -20.99
N GLU A 264 15.71 3.30 -22.25
CA GLU A 264 15.42 4.56 -22.95
C GLU A 264 14.30 5.37 -22.25
N LYS A 265 13.30 4.67 -21.68
CA LYS A 265 12.21 5.24 -20.89
C LYS A 265 12.18 4.56 -19.52
N PRO A 266 13.03 4.96 -18.55
CA PRO A 266 13.09 4.29 -17.27
C PRO A 266 11.74 4.36 -16.54
N PHE A 267 11.38 3.25 -15.93
CA PHE A 267 10.19 3.12 -15.12
C PHE A 267 10.32 3.88 -13.79
N VAL A 268 11.50 3.80 -13.17
CA VAL A 268 11.87 4.53 -11.96
C VAL A 268 12.96 5.55 -12.31
N ASN A 269 12.69 6.81 -11.99
CA ASN A 269 13.74 7.83 -12.14
C ASN A 269 14.78 7.68 -11.02
N LEU A 270 15.98 7.25 -11.37
CA LEU A 270 17.09 7.06 -10.43
C LEU A 270 17.86 8.36 -10.15
N ALA A 271 17.61 9.44 -10.89
CA ALA A 271 18.34 10.70 -10.71
C ALA A 271 18.33 11.26 -9.27
N PRO A 272 17.26 11.14 -8.47
CA PRO A 272 17.28 11.57 -7.08
C PRO A 272 18.29 10.82 -6.21
N LEU A 273 18.62 9.57 -6.54
CA LEU A 273 19.59 8.77 -5.77
C LEU A 273 21.03 9.30 -5.89
N TYR A 274 21.31 10.10 -6.90
CA TYR A 274 22.63 10.73 -7.08
C TYR A 274 22.73 12.11 -6.43
N GLN A 275 21.64 12.63 -5.84
CA GLN A 275 21.65 13.94 -5.17
C GLN A 275 21.95 13.78 -3.68
N PRO A 276 23.03 14.39 -3.13
CA PRO A 276 23.39 14.23 -1.72
C PRO A 276 22.27 14.63 -0.74
N LYS A 277 21.55 15.69 -1.05
CA LYS A 277 20.40 16.13 -0.23
C LYS A 277 19.25 15.11 -0.18
N ALA A 278 18.99 14.42 -1.29
CA ALA A 278 17.99 13.36 -1.33
C ALA A 278 18.44 12.11 -0.57
N ILE A 279 19.74 11.75 -0.67
CA ILE A 279 20.31 10.62 0.09
C ILE A 279 20.18 10.87 1.60
N VAL A 280 20.51 12.07 2.08
CA VAL A 280 20.35 12.41 3.50
C VAL A 280 18.87 12.31 3.92
N GLY A 281 17.96 12.78 3.08
CA GLY A 281 16.51 12.64 3.32
C GLY A 281 16.06 11.17 3.42
N TYR A 282 16.53 10.31 2.52
CA TYR A 282 16.23 8.86 2.55
C TYR A 282 16.81 8.19 3.81
N LEU A 283 18.05 8.48 4.18
CA LEU A 283 18.68 7.95 5.40
C LEU A 283 17.91 8.39 6.65
N TYR A 284 17.50 9.65 6.71
CA TYR A 284 16.67 10.15 7.81
C TYR A 284 15.33 9.41 7.88
N MET A 285 14.63 9.24 6.76
CA MET A 285 13.37 8.50 6.70
C MET A 285 13.54 7.03 7.08
N MET A 286 14.63 6.38 6.65
CA MET A 286 14.95 5.00 7.06
C MET A 286 15.12 4.89 8.57
N LEU A 287 15.84 5.83 9.21
CA LEU A 287 16.00 5.87 10.66
C LEU A 287 14.66 6.07 11.38
N VAL A 288 13.85 7.04 10.93
CA VAL A 288 12.52 7.28 11.51
C VAL A 288 11.65 6.03 11.42
N MET A 289 11.60 5.37 10.26
CA MET A 289 10.83 4.15 10.07
C MET A 289 11.37 2.98 10.90
N PHE A 290 12.68 2.85 11.02
CA PHE A 290 13.31 1.83 11.87
C PHE A 290 12.87 1.99 13.34
N PHE A 291 12.97 3.20 13.89
CA PHE A 291 12.53 3.46 15.27
C PHE A 291 11.02 3.30 15.44
N SER A 292 10.22 3.76 14.49
CA SER A 292 8.75 3.58 14.53
C SER A 292 8.35 2.11 14.52
N THR A 293 8.95 1.30 13.66
CA THR A 293 8.67 -0.15 13.59
C THR A 293 9.17 -0.87 14.85
N SER A 294 10.37 -0.51 15.34
CA SER A 294 10.92 -1.11 16.55
C SER A 294 10.04 -0.83 17.78
N THR A 295 9.52 0.39 17.93
CA THR A 295 8.60 0.72 19.02
C THR A 295 7.30 -0.07 18.91
N THR A 296 6.73 -0.20 17.72
CA THR A 296 5.49 -0.97 17.50
C THR A 296 5.69 -2.46 17.82
N LEU A 297 6.83 -3.05 17.44
CA LEU A 297 7.11 -4.46 17.71
C LEU A 297 7.49 -4.75 19.17
N LEU A 298 8.05 -3.78 19.90
CA LEU A 298 8.42 -3.94 21.30
C LEU A 298 7.26 -3.70 22.27
N THR A 299 6.20 -3.02 21.82
CA THR A 299 5.01 -2.73 22.64
C THR A 299 3.91 -3.77 22.49
N ASN A 300 4.04 -4.69 21.55
CA ASN A 300 3.18 -5.85 21.35
C ASN A 300 3.91 -7.13 21.78
#